data_ea75bf3ab9193e0150a68104a7f96973
#
_entry.id   ea75bf3ab9193e0150a68104a7f96973
#
_cell.length_a   1.000
_cell.length_b   1.000
_cell.length_c   1.000
_cell.angle_alpha   90.00
_cell.angle_beta   90.00
_cell.angle_gamma   90.00
#
_symmetry.space_group_name_H-M   'P 1'
#
loop_
_entity.id
_entity.type
_entity.pdbx_description
1 polymer ?
#
loop_
_entity_poly.entity_id
_entity_poly.type
_entity_poly.pdbx_seq_one_letter_code
_entity_poly.pdbx_strand_id
1 'polypeptide(L)'
;YFRFHDRKERDDETDMWERINREIRRQEKKTRAREYIKRFLIPVSVAACLLLAYVIGKGEFSDNSWTLDAYVGQLADVAEASGQVQLLLSDKRKVQIDKDTVGIVYSSNGKIQIEQEEHTVSETSENTDEAKGFNQIIVPKGKYSQLTLSDGTRMHVNSGTRVVYPRVFADNRREIYVEGEIYLDVTPDKSRPFVVKTHQFNVEVLGTSFNVNAYKGKKQSEVVLVE
;
A
#
# COMPACT_ATOMS: atom_id res chain seq x y z
N TYR A 1 88.68 5.24 48.31
CA TYR A 1 87.65 4.27 48.78
C TYR A 1 86.23 4.88 48.84
N PHE A 2 85.83 5.67 47.85
CA PHE A 2 84.47 6.17 47.87
C PHE A 2 84.02 6.53 46.42
N ARG A 3 83.89 5.54 45.54
CA ARG A 3 83.42 5.84 44.17
C ARG A 3 82.61 4.73 43.50
N PHE A 4 82.13 3.76 44.19
CA PHE A 4 81.43 2.62 43.57
C PHE A 4 79.94 2.44 43.98
N HIS A 5 79.44 3.24 44.91
CA HIS A 5 78.02 3.14 45.31
C HIS A 5 77.10 4.06 44.53
N ASP A 6 77.56 5.13 43.95
CA ASP A 6 76.78 6.18 43.33
C ASP A 6 76.29 5.87 41.89
N ARG A 7 76.83 4.82 41.25
CA ARG A 7 76.39 4.50 39.86
C ARG A 7 75.26 3.49 39.84
N LYS A 8 75.20 2.59 40.75
CA LYS A 8 74.15 1.54 40.82
C LYS A 8 72.83 2.09 41.33
N GLU A 9 72.83 3.05 42.23
CA GLU A 9 71.61 3.72 42.70
C GLU A 9 71.01 4.63 41.59
N ARG A 10 71.88 5.28 40.81
CA ARG A 10 71.36 6.15 39.66
C ARG A 10 70.79 5.28 38.53
N ASP A 11 71.29 4.15 38.24
CA ASP A 11 70.77 3.25 37.24
C ASP A 11 69.41 2.66 37.67
N ASP A 12 69.23 2.34 38.95
CA ASP A 12 67.95 1.84 39.49
C ASP A 12 66.90 2.95 39.55
N GLU A 13 67.27 4.22 39.87
CA GLU A 13 66.34 5.37 39.82
C GLU A 13 65.88 5.69 38.39
N THR A 14 66.75 5.63 37.40
CA THR A 14 66.40 5.90 36.01
C THR A 14 65.44 4.83 35.45
N ASP A 15 65.67 3.57 35.83
CA ASP A 15 64.81 2.45 35.38
C ASP A 15 63.43 2.51 36.05
N MET A 16 63.38 2.95 37.31
CA MET A 16 62.13 3.20 38.04
C MET A 16 61.32 4.36 37.40
N TRP A 17 61.99 5.48 37.07
CA TRP A 17 61.35 6.59 36.40
C TRP A 17 60.84 6.28 34.98
N GLU A 18 61.54 5.42 34.25
CA GLU A 18 61.08 4.93 32.96
C GLU A 18 59.84 4.05 33.06
N ARG A 19 59.78 3.19 34.09
CA ARG A 19 58.58 2.34 34.37
C ARG A 19 57.37 3.21 34.72
N ILE A 20 57.52 4.17 35.60
CA ILE A 20 56.48 5.12 35.99
C ILE A 20 55.97 5.94 34.78
N ASN A 21 56.88 6.46 33.99
CA ASN A 21 56.52 7.22 32.78
C ASN A 21 55.85 6.33 31.71
N ARG A 22 56.19 5.06 31.61
CA ARG A 22 55.48 4.12 30.72
C ARG A 22 54.06 3.87 31.20
N GLU A 23 53.86 3.71 32.52
CA GLU A 23 52.53 3.50 33.09
C GLU A 23 51.65 4.73 32.98
N ILE A 24 52.16 5.93 33.24
CA ILE A 24 51.47 7.19 33.07
C ILE A 24 51.03 7.38 31.61
N ARG A 25 51.92 7.17 30.64
CA ARG A 25 51.57 7.24 29.19
C ARG A 25 50.54 6.18 28.79
N ARG A 26 50.53 5.02 29.41
CA ARG A 26 49.48 4.00 29.19
C ARG A 26 48.16 4.41 29.75
N GLN A 27 48.12 5.02 30.91
CA GLN A 27 46.90 5.55 31.55
C GLN A 27 46.32 6.73 30.74
N GLU A 28 47.17 7.66 30.29
CA GLU A 28 46.75 8.79 29.46
C GLU A 28 46.19 8.35 28.10
N LYS A 29 46.78 7.32 27.48
CA LYS A 29 46.22 6.77 26.23
C LYS A 29 44.82 6.13 26.42
N LYS A 30 44.64 5.42 27.57
CA LYS A 30 43.33 4.81 27.91
C LYS A 30 42.27 5.86 28.23
N THR A 31 42.61 6.94 28.91
CA THR A 31 41.68 8.03 29.21
C THR A 31 41.33 8.82 27.97
N ARG A 32 42.31 9.16 27.13
CA ARG A 32 42.03 9.87 25.83
C ARG A 32 41.17 9.01 24.90
N ALA A 33 41.40 7.71 24.81
CA ALA A 33 40.57 6.82 24.01
C ALA A 33 39.12 6.76 24.54
N ARG A 34 38.94 6.68 25.87
CA ARG A 34 37.59 6.70 26.49
C ARG A 34 36.85 8.04 26.23
N GLU A 35 37.54 9.15 26.34
CA GLU A 35 36.97 10.47 26.07
C GLU A 35 36.59 10.63 24.58
N TYR A 36 37.42 10.11 23.67
CA TYR A 36 37.13 10.09 22.24
C TYR A 36 35.89 9.26 21.93
N ILE A 37 35.76 8.06 22.52
CA ILE A 37 34.59 7.19 22.36
C ILE A 37 33.32 7.88 22.87
N LYS A 38 33.35 8.50 24.06
CA LYS A 38 32.21 9.22 24.61
C LYS A 38 31.83 10.43 23.77
N ARG A 39 32.79 11.19 23.29
CA ARG A 39 32.56 12.48 22.62
C ARG A 39 32.13 12.32 21.17
N PHE A 40 32.54 11.26 20.47
CA PHE A 40 32.27 11.06 19.05
C PHE A 40 31.43 9.83 18.74
N LEU A 41 31.68 8.68 19.32
CA LEU A 41 30.95 7.45 18.97
C LEU A 41 29.53 7.41 19.55
N ILE A 42 29.33 7.89 20.79
CA ILE A 42 28.00 7.89 21.40
C ILE A 42 27.03 8.80 20.61
N PRO A 43 27.32 10.07 20.30
CA PRO A 43 26.39 10.90 19.55
C PRO A 43 26.16 10.39 18.10
N VAL A 44 27.16 9.80 17.46
CA VAL A 44 27.00 9.17 16.13
C VAL A 44 26.06 7.97 16.18
N SER A 45 26.19 7.11 17.20
CA SER A 45 25.28 5.95 17.36
C SER A 45 23.84 6.40 17.65
N VAL A 46 23.65 7.42 18.47
CA VAL A 46 22.33 7.99 18.76
C VAL A 46 21.72 8.58 17.49
N ALA A 47 22.49 9.34 16.71
CA ALA A 47 22.04 9.90 15.44
C ALA A 47 21.66 8.80 14.44
N ALA A 48 22.45 7.74 14.34
CA ALA A 48 22.15 6.58 13.49
C ALA A 48 20.86 5.85 13.92
N CYS A 49 20.66 5.66 15.24
CA CYS A 49 19.42 5.08 15.77
C CYS A 49 18.20 5.97 15.49
N LEU A 50 18.32 7.28 15.64
CA LEU A 50 17.24 8.23 15.32
C LEU A 50 16.92 8.24 13.81
N LEU A 51 17.95 8.14 12.97
CA LEU A 51 17.78 8.05 11.51
C LEU A 51 17.11 6.73 11.11
N LEU A 52 17.50 5.62 11.72
CA LEU A 52 16.86 4.32 11.55
C LEU A 52 15.40 4.35 12.03
N ALA A 53 15.13 4.89 13.21
CA ALA A 53 13.78 5.06 13.73
C ALA A 53 12.93 5.97 12.83
N TYR A 54 13.52 7.05 12.26
CA TYR A 54 12.85 7.92 11.30
C TYR A 54 12.53 7.21 9.99
N VAL A 55 13.47 6.41 9.44
CA VAL A 55 13.26 5.62 8.22
C VAL A 55 12.21 4.53 8.43
N ILE A 56 12.28 3.83 9.56
CA ILE A 56 11.29 2.79 9.93
C ILE A 56 9.93 3.46 10.18
N GLY A 57 9.87 4.57 10.91
CA GLY A 57 8.62 5.29 11.18
C GLY A 57 7.98 5.89 9.93
N LYS A 58 8.77 6.28 8.91
CA LYS A 58 8.21 6.67 7.60
C LYS A 58 7.72 5.48 6.77
N GLY A 59 8.28 4.28 6.99
CA GLY A 59 7.86 3.07 6.27
C GLY A 59 6.58 2.44 6.80
N GLU A 60 6.22 2.66 8.06
CA GLU A 60 5.05 2.02 8.69
C GLU A 60 3.80 2.90 8.83
N PHE A 61 3.88 4.20 8.52
CA PHE A 61 2.70 5.03 8.35
C PHE A 61 2.16 4.96 6.91
N SER A 62 2.08 3.77 6.33
CA SER A 62 1.08 3.50 5.31
C SER A 62 -0.24 3.31 6.05
N ASP A 63 -1.05 4.34 6.03
CA ASP A 63 -2.39 4.37 6.60
C ASP A 63 -3.20 3.20 6.03
N ASN A 64 -3.22 2.10 6.78
CA ASN A 64 -3.82 0.81 6.36
C ASN A 64 -5.36 0.86 6.36
N SER A 65 -5.92 2.03 6.61
CA SER A 65 -7.36 2.27 6.63
C SER A 65 -8.01 2.25 5.24
N TRP A 66 -7.20 2.30 4.16
CA TRP A 66 -7.66 2.42 2.78
C TRP A 66 -7.32 1.21 1.90
N THR A 67 -7.04 0.05 2.49
CA THR A 67 -6.88 -1.17 1.69
C THR A 67 -8.24 -1.71 1.27
N LEU A 68 -8.31 -2.30 0.07
CA LEU A 68 -9.52 -2.94 -0.46
C LEU A 68 -10.07 -3.98 0.53
N ASP A 69 -9.18 -4.77 1.15
CA ASP A 69 -9.55 -5.82 2.10
C ASP A 69 -10.20 -5.26 3.38
N ALA A 70 -9.66 -4.16 3.92
CA ALA A 70 -10.23 -3.48 5.07
C ALA A 70 -11.62 -2.88 4.75
N TYR A 71 -11.78 -2.32 3.55
CA TYR A 71 -13.05 -1.78 3.10
C TYR A 71 -14.09 -2.91 2.91
N VAL A 72 -13.71 -3.98 2.22
CA VAL A 72 -14.58 -5.14 1.98
C VAL A 72 -15.01 -5.80 3.29
N GLY A 73 -14.12 -5.90 4.28
CA GLY A 73 -14.44 -6.45 5.61
C GLY A 73 -15.50 -5.66 6.39
N GLN A 74 -15.75 -4.40 6.03
CA GLN A 74 -16.77 -3.55 6.63
C GLN A 74 -18.10 -3.55 5.86
N LEU A 75 -18.15 -4.18 4.68
CA LEU A 75 -19.36 -4.23 3.87
C LEU A 75 -20.40 -5.14 4.54
N ALA A 76 -21.57 -4.60 4.80
CA ALA A 76 -22.72 -5.40 5.14
C ALA A 76 -23.10 -6.34 3.98
N ASP A 77 -23.69 -7.47 4.28
CA ASP A 77 -24.31 -8.32 3.24
C ASP A 77 -25.23 -7.48 2.37
N VAL A 78 -25.26 -7.78 1.06
CA VAL A 78 -26.12 -7.06 0.11
C VAL A 78 -27.57 -7.26 0.56
N ALA A 79 -28.13 -6.29 1.28
CA ALA A 79 -29.58 -6.20 1.38
C ALA A 79 -30.10 -6.14 -0.06
N GLU A 80 -31.13 -6.94 -0.38
CA GLU A 80 -31.73 -6.99 -1.74
C GLU A 80 -31.93 -5.57 -2.23
N ALA A 81 -31.09 -5.18 -3.21
CA ALA A 81 -31.07 -3.82 -3.68
C ALA A 81 -32.45 -3.50 -4.29
N SER A 82 -32.93 -2.31 -4.03
CA SER A 82 -34.03 -1.72 -4.82
C SER A 82 -33.80 -2.08 -6.27
N GLY A 83 -34.78 -2.57 -7.03
CA GLY A 83 -34.63 -3.13 -8.39
C GLY A 83 -33.88 -2.25 -9.43
N GLN A 84 -33.07 -1.32 -8.97
CA GLN A 84 -32.27 -0.36 -9.73
C GLN A 84 -30.77 -0.58 -9.49
N VAL A 85 -29.96 -0.33 -10.51
CA VAL A 85 -28.49 -0.31 -10.39
C VAL A 85 -28.10 0.84 -9.45
N GLN A 86 -27.26 0.54 -8.46
CA GLN A 86 -26.80 1.50 -7.48
C GLN A 86 -25.28 1.68 -7.59
N LEU A 87 -24.87 2.93 -7.72
CA LEU A 87 -23.46 3.33 -7.65
C LEU A 87 -23.25 4.10 -6.34
N LEU A 88 -22.44 3.54 -5.45
CA LEU A 88 -22.00 4.19 -4.23
C LEU A 88 -20.59 4.73 -4.47
N LEU A 89 -20.44 6.03 -4.33
CA LEU A 89 -19.19 6.73 -4.53
C LEU A 89 -18.37 6.78 -3.23
N SER A 90 -17.08 6.98 -3.36
CA SER A 90 -16.14 7.08 -2.22
C SER A 90 -16.51 8.21 -1.24
N ASP A 91 -17.16 9.25 -1.70
CA ASP A 91 -17.69 10.36 -0.89
C ASP A 91 -19.06 10.06 -0.22
N LYS A 92 -19.48 8.79 -0.22
CA LYS A 92 -20.75 8.29 0.33
C LYS A 92 -22.01 8.71 -0.42
N ARG A 93 -21.89 9.37 -1.57
CA ARG A 93 -23.04 9.65 -2.42
C ARG A 93 -23.54 8.37 -3.07
N LYS A 94 -24.86 8.24 -3.17
CA LYS A 94 -25.55 7.12 -3.82
C LYS A 94 -26.26 7.62 -5.06
N VAL A 95 -25.85 7.08 -6.20
CA VAL A 95 -26.53 7.34 -7.48
C VAL A 95 -27.37 6.11 -7.82
N GLN A 96 -28.66 6.29 -8.03
CA GLN A 96 -29.58 5.25 -8.50
C GLN A 96 -29.82 5.43 -9.98
N ILE A 97 -29.74 4.34 -10.74
CA ILE A 97 -29.82 4.35 -12.19
C ILE A 97 -30.93 3.41 -12.62
N ASP A 98 -31.94 3.97 -13.25
CA ASP A 98 -33.20 3.27 -13.54
C ASP A 98 -33.19 2.50 -14.87
N LYS A 99 -32.05 2.49 -15.58
CA LYS A 99 -31.92 1.77 -16.86
C LYS A 99 -31.52 0.33 -16.66
N ASP A 100 -31.92 -0.51 -17.63
CA ASP A 100 -31.55 -1.94 -17.67
C ASP A 100 -30.09 -2.15 -18.00
N THR A 101 -29.49 -1.22 -18.75
CA THR A 101 -28.07 -1.18 -19.11
C THR A 101 -27.52 0.21 -18.89
N VAL A 102 -26.39 0.31 -18.19
CA VAL A 102 -25.76 1.59 -17.87
C VAL A 102 -24.28 1.54 -18.25
N GLY A 103 -23.83 2.53 -19.00
CA GLY A 103 -22.44 2.81 -19.26
C GLY A 103 -21.88 3.78 -18.21
N ILE A 104 -20.82 3.41 -17.52
CA ILE A 104 -20.10 4.26 -16.57
C ILE A 104 -18.65 4.32 -17.01
N VAL A 105 -18.12 5.50 -17.24
CA VAL A 105 -16.75 5.70 -17.70
C VAL A 105 -15.96 6.51 -16.67
N TYR A 106 -14.85 5.96 -16.22
CA TYR A 106 -13.86 6.63 -15.38
C TYR A 106 -12.72 7.13 -16.24
N SER A 107 -12.44 8.42 -16.18
CA SER A 107 -11.21 8.97 -16.77
C SER A 107 -10.00 8.66 -15.89
N SER A 108 -8.81 8.72 -16.46
CA SER A 108 -7.53 8.45 -15.73
C SER A 108 -7.33 9.36 -14.51
N ASN A 109 -7.93 10.55 -14.49
CA ASN A 109 -7.94 11.47 -13.35
C ASN A 109 -9.09 11.22 -12.36
N GLY A 110 -9.86 10.11 -12.52
CA GLY A 110 -10.97 9.74 -11.65
C GLY A 110 -12.27 10.52 -11.87
N LYS A 111 -12.42 11.28 -12.94
CA LYS A 111 -13.72 11.86 -13.30
C LYS A 111 -14.67 10.77 -13.77
N ILE A 112 -15.93 10.87 -13.35
CA ILE A 112 -16.98 9.90 -13.65
C ILE A 112 -17.91 10.51 -14.70
N GLN A 113 -18.17 9.75 -15.76
CA GLN A 113 -19.21 10.03 -16.73
C GLN A 113 -20.21 8.89 -16.73
N ILE A 114 -21.48 9.19 -16.52
CA ILE A 114 -22.56 8.21 -16.60
C ILE A 114 -23.32 8.51 -17.90
N GLU A 115 -23.35 7.54 -18.79
CA GLU A 115 -24.08 7.64 -20.06
C GLU A 115 -25.60 7.53 -19.80
N GLN A 116 -26.23 8.64 -19.53
CA GLN A 116 -27.69 8.79 -19.58
C GLN A 116 -28.06 9.68 -20.77
N GLU A 117 -29.11 9.33 -21.49
CA GLU A 117 -29.51 9.96 -22.77
C GLU A 117 -29.71 11.47 -22.75
N GLU A 118 -29.76 12.13 -21.58
CA GLU A 118 -29.93 13.59 -21.48
C GLU A 118 -29.10 14.30 -20.42
N HIS A 119 -28.41 13.58 -19.51
CA HIS A 119 -27.64 14.24 -18.49
C HIS A 119 -26.26 13.54 -18.29
N THR A 120 -25.20 14.18 -18.75
CA THR A 120 -23.86 13.84 -18.37
C THR A 120 -23.64 14.38 -16.96
N VAL A 121 -23.69 13.53 -15.94
CA VAL A 121 -23.26 13.91 -14.59
C VAL A 121 -21.74 13.92 -14.59
N SER A 122 -21.16 15.05 -14.97
CA SER A 122 -19.71 15.25 -14.85
C SER A 122 -19.40 15.65 -13.42
N GLU A 123 -18.88 14.75 -12.64
CA GLU A 123 -18.40 15.07 -11.30
C GLU A 123 -16.93 15.40 -11.32
N THR A 124 -16.65 16.66 -11.12
CA THR A 124 -15.30 17.16 -10.87
C THR A 124 -15.10 17.25 -9.36
N SER A 125 -14.44 16.29 -8.75
CA SER A 125 -13.89 16.49 -7.42
C SER A 125 -12.50 17.06 -7.59
N GLU A 126 -12.29 18.31 -7.19
CA GLU A 126 -10.99 19.00 -7.25
C GLU A 126 -10.08 18.63 -6.06
N ASN A 127 -10.59 17.86 -5.09
CA ASN A 127 -9.83 17.46 -3.91
C ASN A 127 -9.07 16.16 -4.15
N THR A 128 -7.76 16.23 -4.11
CA THR A 128 -6.84 15.10 -4.24
C THR A 128 -7.01 14.02 -3.16
N ASP A 129 -7.57 14.34 -2.01
CA ASP A 129 -7.84 13.37 -0.93
C ASP A 129 -9.09 12.52 -1.21
N GLU A 130 -10.05 13.00 -2.00
CA GLU A 130 -11.22 12.23 -2.45
C GLU A 130 -10.89 11.21 -3.55
N ALA A 131 -9.72 11.30 -4.17
CA ALA A 131 -9.24 10.29 -5.13
C ALA A 131 -8.88 8.96 -4.44
N LYS A 132 -8.65 8.99 -3.12
CA LYS A 132 -8.28 7.83 -2.30
C LYS A 132 -9.54 7.18 -1.70
N GLY A 133 -10.35 6.53 -2.50
CA GLY A 133 -11.53 5.86 -1.97
C GLY A 133 -12.01 4.76 -2.89
N PHE A 134 -12.88 3.90 -2.36
CA PHE A 134 -13.49 2.83 -3.13
C PHE A 134 -14.90 3.21 -3.52
N ASN A 135 -15.23 2.98 -4.78
CA ASN A 135 -16.57 3.00 -5.29
C ASN A 135 -17.14 1.59 -5.26
N GLN A 136 -18.45 1.50 -5.18
CA GLN A 136 -19.14 0.22 -5.23
C GLN A 136 -20.28 0.31 -6.22
N ILE A 137 -20.38 -0.66 -7.13
CA ILE A 137 -21.57 -0.86 -7.96
C ILE A 137 -22.32 -2.10 -7.51
N ILE A 138 -23.63 -1.99 -7.41
CA ILE A 138 -24.54 -3.09 -7.10
C ILE A 138 -25.54 -3.19 -8.24
N VAL A 139 -25.50 -4.32 -8.95
CA VAL A 139 -26.39 -4.65 -10.06
C VAL A 139 -27.42 -5.64 -9.54
N PRO A 140 -28.70 -5.29 -9.44
CA PRO A 140 -29.74 -6.18 -8.97
C PRO A 140 -30.05 -7.29 -9.99
N LYS A 141 -30.82 -8.29 -9.57
CA LYS A 141 -31.29 -9.36 -10.47
C LYS A 141 -32.08 -8.77 -11.65
N GLY A 142 -31.79 -9.28 -12.85
CA GLY A 142 -32.45 -8.84 -14.10
C GLY A 142 -31.88 -7.59 -14.72
N LYS A 143 -30.84 -6.98 -14.14
CA LYS A 143 -30.13 -5.81 -14.69
C LYS A 143 -28.68 -6.14 -15.04
N TYR A 144 -28.07 -5.30 -15.87
CA TYR A 144 -26.68 -5.42 -16.31
C TYR A 144 -26.03 -4.03 -16.27
N SER A 145 -24.71 -4.00 -16.13
CA SER A 145 -23.97 -2.74 -16.21
C SER A 145 -22.65 -2.91 -16.93
N GLN A 146 -22.18 -1.85 -17.54
CA GLN A 146 -20.87 -1.79 -18.18
C GLN A 146 -20.08 -0.64 -17.59
N LEU A 147 -18.84 -0.92 -17.17
CA LEU A 147 -17.93 0.07 -16.64
C LEU A 147 -16.64 0.09 -17.45
N THR A 148 -16.12 1.30 -17.67
CA THR A 148 -14.74 1.50 -18.08
C THR A 148 -14.00 2.09 -16.89
N LEU A 149 -13.00 1.36 -16.38
CA LEU A 149 -12.21 1.74 -15.21
C LEU A 149 -11.16 2.79 -15.58
N SER A 150 -10.53 3.40 -14.58
CA SER A 150 -9.55 4.49 -14.77
C SER A 150 -8.29 4.11 -15.54
N ASP A 151 -7.98 2.82 -15.67
CA ASP A 151 -6.89 2.27 -16.48
C ASP A 151 -7.32 1.90 -17.92
N GLY A 152 -8.59 2.13 -18.27
CA GLY A 152 -9.18 1.75 -19.56
C GLY A 152 -9.71 0.32 -19.61
N THR A 153 -9.58 -0.47 -18.55
CA THR A 153 -10.17 -1.82 -18.44
C THR A 153 -11.69 -1.73 -18.58
N ARG A 154 -12.26 -2.56 -19.45
CA ARG A 154 -13.71 -2.67 -19.62
C ARG A 154 -14.23 -3.83 -18.80
N MET A 155 -15.31 -3.59 -18.08
CA MET A 155 -15.95 -4.57 -17.22
C MET A 155 -17.45 -4.62 -17.49
N HIS A 156 -17.95 -5.81 -17.82
CA HIS A 156 -19.38 -6.10 -17.87
C HIS A 156 -19.80 -6.76 -16.57
N VAL A 157 -20.75 -6.19 -15.89
CA VAL A 157 -21.25 -6.65 -14.58
C VAL A 157 -22.59 -7.32 -14.77
N ASN A 158 -22.63 -8.61 -14.41
CA ASN A 158 -23.83 -9.42 -14.56
C ASN A 158 -24.83 -9.17 -13.41
N SER A 159 -26.02 -9.69 -13.59
CA SER A 159 -27.15 -9.63 -12.68
C SER A 159 -26.81 -10.20 -11.29
N GLY A 160 -27.25 -9.53 -10.21
CA GLY A 160 -27.02 -9.97 -8.84
C GLY A 160 -25.56 -9.84 -8.39
N THR A 161 -24.82 -8.90 -8.95
CA THR A 161 -23.39 -8.74 -8.73
C THR A 161 -23.07 -7.44 -7.99
N ARG A 162 -22.10 -7.52 -7.09
CA ARG A 162 -21.45 -6.39 -6.42
C ARG A 162 -20.00 -6.33 -6.86
N VAL A 163 -19.52 -5.14 -7.21
CA VAL A 163 -18.11 -4.88 -7.45
C VAL A 163 -17.66 -3.69 -6.63
N VAL A 164 -16.51 -3.81 -5.97
CA VAL A 164 -15.81 -2.73 -5.27
C VAL A 164 -14.51 -2.46 -6.00
N TYR A 165 -14.26 -1.21 -6.32
CA TYR A 165 -13.10 -0.79 -7.09
C TYR A 165 -12.65 0.61 -6.68
N PRO A 166 -11.35 0.94 -6.78
CA PRO A 166 -10.87 2.28 -6.49
C PRO A 166 -11.28 3.24 -7.62
N ARG A 167 -11.44 4.50 -7.27
CA ARG A 167 -11.66 5.57 -8.26
C ARG A 167 -10.47 5.72 -9.20
N VAL A 168 -9.24 5.62 -8.66
CA VAL A 168 -7.98 5.57 -9.39
C VAL A 168 -7.16 4.43 -8.81
N PHE A 169 -6.56 3.61 -9.66
CA PHE A 169 -5.71 2.51 -9.22
C PHE A 169 -4.37 3.01 -8.65
N ALA A 170 -3.79 2.22 -7.74
CA ALA A 170 -2.46 2.48 -7.20
C ALA A 170 -1.35 2.29 -8.26
N ASP A 171 -0.18 2.88 -7.98
CA ASP A 171 0.94 2.85 -8.92
C ASP A 171 1.62 1.49 -9.06
N ASN A 172 1.39 0.57 -8.12
CA ASN A 172 2.04 -0.74 -8.07
C ASN A 172 1.14 -1.90 -8.46
N ARG A 173 -0.20 -1.75 -8.37
CA ARG A 173 -1.17 -2.80 -8.69
C ARG A 173 -2.57 -2.25 -8.90
N ARG A 174 -3.40 -3.01 -9.60
CA ARG A 174 -4.80 -2.71 -9.88
C ARG A 174 -5.67 -3.76 -9.20
N GLU A 175 -6.43 -3.39 -8.18
CA GLU A 175 -7.22 -4.35 -7.40
C GLU A 175 -8.71 -3.99 -7.42
N ILE A 176 -9.54 -5.01 -7.62
CA ILE A 176 -11.00 -4.93 -7.45
C ILE A 176 -11.48 -6.12 -6.61
N TYR A 177 -12.63 -5.97 -5.95
CA TYR A 177 -13.32 -7.07 -5.28
C TYR A 177 -14.65 -7.36 -5.97
N VAL A 178 -14.97 -8.63 -6.13
CA VAL A 178 -16.16 -9.09 -6.82
C VAL A 178 -16.92 -10.13 -6.01
N GLU A 179 -18.22 -9.92 -5.91
CA GLU A 179 -19.20 -10.88 -5.41
C GLU A 179 -20.30 -11.02 -6.47
N GLY A 180 -20.29 -12.11 -7.23
CA GLY A 180 -21.17 -12.30 -8.37
C GLY A 180 -20.45 -12.70 -9.64
N GLU A 181 -20.85 -12.17 -10.80
CA GLU A 181 -20.27 -12.50 -12.09
C GLU A 181 -19.91 -11.27 -12.89
N ILE A 182 -18.69 -11.25 -13.41
CA ILE A 182 -18.18 -10.20 -14.28
C ILE A 182 -17.41 -10.80 -15.47
N TYR A 183 -17.46 -10.11 -16.59
CA TYR A 183 -16.52 -10.28 -17.70
C TYR A 183 -15.61 -9.06 -17.74
N LEU A 184 -14.30 -9.30 -17.86
CA LEU A 184 -13.27 -8.28 -17.92
C LEU A 184 -12.51 -8.36 -19.25
N ASP A 185 -12.24 -7.20 -19.81
CA ASP A 185 -11.28 -6.98 -20.88
C ASP A 185 -10.20 -6.04 -20.34
N VAL A 186 -9.14 -6.64 -19.78
CA VAL A 186 -8.15 -5.93 -19.00
C VAL A 186 -7.12 -5.27 -19.88
N THR A 187 -6.94 -3.97 -19.72
CA THR A 187 -5.87 -3.20 -20.39
C THR A 187 -4.50 -3.79 -20.06
N PRO A 188 -3.67 -4.17 -21.06
CA PRO A 188 -2.35 -4.72 -20.82
C PRO A 188 -1.43 -3.75 -20.09
N ASP A 189 -0.90 -4.16 -18.93
CA ASP A 189 0.11 -3.44 -18.17
C ASP A 189 0.95 -4.41 -17.33
N LYS A 190 2.16 -4.71 -17.80
CA LYS A 190 3.08 -5.66 -17.14
C LYS A 190 3.69 -5.10 -15.84
N SER A 191 3.68 -3.79 -15.68
CA SER A 191 4.25 -3.14 -14.50
C SER A 191 3.28 -3.11 -13.31
N ARG A 192 1.96 -3.18 -13.57
CA ARG A 192 0.89 -3.14 -12.58
C ARG A 192 -0.09 -4.29 -12.81
N PRO A 193 0.10 -5.43 -12.16
CA PRO A 193 -0.82 -6.56 -12.25
C PRO A 193 -2.26 -6.14 -11.90
N PHE A 194 -3.23 -6.75 -12.57
CA PHE A 194 -4.65 -6.59 -12.27
C PHE A 194 -5.14 -7.77 -11.44
N VAL A 195 -5.64 -7.50 -10.25
CA VAL A 195 -6.05 -8.51 -9.28
C VAL A 195 -7.56 -8.42 -9.04
N VAL A 196 -8.27 -9.50 -9.36
CA VAL A 196 -9.66 -9.68 -8.97
C VAL A 196 -9.71 -10.50 -7.70
N LYS A 197 -10.16 -9.89 -6.62
CA LYS A 197 -10.37 -10.54 -5.32
C LYS A 197 -11.82 -11.01 -5.22
N THR A 198 -12.02 -12.22 -4.70
CA THR A 198 -13.34 -12.77 -4.38
C THR A 198 -13.33 -13.34 -2.96
N HIS A 199 -14.47 -13.80 -2.47
CA HIS A 199 -14.54 -14.45 -1.17
C HIS A 199 -13.88 -15.84 -1.13
N GLN A 200 -13.51 -16.43 -2.28
CA GLN A 200 -12.94 -17.79 -2.36
C GLN A 200 -11.52 -17.81 -2.90
N PHE A 201 -11.18 -16.93 -3.85
CA PHE A 201 -9.89 -16.93 -4.53
C PHE A 201 -9.55 -15.54 -5.07
N ASN A 202 -8.31 -15.37 -5.47
CA ASN A 202 -7.84 -14.21 -6.20
C ASN A 202 -7.35 -14.64 -7.59
N VAL A 203 -7.60 -13.81 -8.59
CA VAL A 203 -7.10 -13.95 -9.97
C VAL A 203 -6.20 -12.80 -10.28
N GLU A 204 -4.98 -13.08 -10.75
CA GLU A 204 -4.02 -12.06 -11.16
C GLU A 204 -3.70 -12.21 -12.64
N VAL A 205 -3.80 -11.10 -13.39
CA VAL A 205 -3.52 -11.05 -14.83
C VAL A 205 -2.71 -9.80 -15.17
N LEU A 206 -2.04 -9.80 -16.33
CA LEU A 206 -1.27 -8.66 -16.83
C LEU A 206 -1.97 -7.90 -17.97
N GLY A 207 -3.04 -8.49 -18.52
CA GLY A 207 -3.79 -7.92 -19.65
C GLY A 207 -4.41 -9.07 -20.46
N THR A 208 -5.63 -9.42 -20.12
CA THR A 208 -6.30 -10.63 -20.64
C THR A 208 -7.81 -10.43 -20.52
N SER A 209 -8.56 -11.06 -21.40
CA SER A 209 -10.01 -11.08 -21.33
C SER A 209 -10.48 -12.37 -20.67
N PHE A 210 -11.29 -12.28 -19.60
CA PHE A 210 -11.76 -13.43 -18.84
C PHE A 210 -13.08 -13.16 -18.11
N ASN A 211 -13.78 -14.23 -17.77
CA ASN A 211 -14.97 -14.22 -16.95
C ASN A 211 -14.68 -14.75 -15.56
N VAL A 212 -15.23 -14.10 -14.53
CA VAL A 212 -15.19 -14.55 -13.14
C VAL A 212 -16.61 -14.75 -12.66
N ASN A 213 -16.93 -15.97 -12.18
CA ASN A 213 -18.21 -16.28 -11.55
C ASN A 213 -17.97 -16.70 -10.10
N ALA A 214 -18.28 -15.82 -9.15
CA ALA A 214 -18.04 -15.99 -7.71
C ALA A 214 -19.22 -15.51 -6.87
N TYR A 215 -20.42 -16.01 -7.15
CA TYR A 215 -21.60 -15.70 -6.36
C TYR A 215 -21.50 -16.32 -4.96
N LYS A 216 -21.77 -15.52 -3.95
CA LYS A 216 -21.84 -15.98 -2.56
C LYS A 216 -22.96 -17.04 -2.41
N GLY A 217 -22.64 -18.17 -1.77
CA GLY A 217 -23.58 -19.29 -1.59
C GLY A 217 -23.62 -20.30 -2.71
N LYS A 218 -22.97 -20.08 -3.86
CA LYS A 218 -22.74 -21.15 -4.84
C LYS A 218 -21.60 -22.07 -4.38
N LYS A 219 -21.75 -23.38 -4.62
CA LYS A 219 -20.73 -24.37 -4.25
C LYS A 219 -19.46 -24.31 -5.10
N GLN A 220 -19.53 -23.73 -6.29
CA GLN A 220 -18.43 -23.63 -7.22
C GLN A 220 -18.33 -22.18 -7.73
N SER A 221 -17.11 -21.69 -7.72
CA SER A 221 -16.73 -20.47 -8.41
C SER A 221 -15.81 -20.83 -9.57
N GLU A 222 -15.86 -20.05 -10.63
CA GLU A 222 -15.23 -20.39 -11.90
C GLU A 222 -14.53 -19.17 -12.49
N VAL A 223 -13.38 -19.41 -13.13
CA VAL A 223 -12.68 -18.42 -13.97
C VAL A 223 -12.53 -19.04 -15.36
N VAL A 224 -13.03 -18.34 -16.36
CA VAL A 224 -12.92 -18.76 -17.76
C VAL A 224 -12.10 -17.74 -18.52
N LEU A 225 -10.94 -18.17 -19.02
CA LEU A 225 -10.11 -17.35 -19.89
C LEU A 225 -10.74 -17.33 -21.29
N VAL A 226 -10.80 -16.13 -21.91
CA VAL A 226 -11.40 -15.98 -23.24
C VAL A 226 -10.34 -15.70 -24.29
N GLU A 227 -9.25 -15.02 -23.94
CA GLU A 227 -7.99 -14.85 -24.69
C GLU A 227 -7.13 -13.70 -24.13
#